data_dd6016f7da4b39332db1b5a499f7e2dc
#
_entry.id   dd6016f7da4b39332db1b5a499f7e2dc
#
_cell.length_a   1.000
_cell.length_b   1.000
_cell.length_c   1.000
_cell.angle_alpha   90.00
_cell.angle_beta   90.00
_cell.angle_gamma   90.00
#
_symmetry.space_group_name_H-M   'P 1'
#
loop_
_entity.id
_entity.type
_entity.pdbx_description
1 polymer ?
#
loop_
_entity_poly.entity_id
_entity_poly.type
_entity_poly.pdbx_seq_one_letter_code
_entity_poly.pdbx_strand_id
1 'polypeptide(L)'
;MRTRALVPAVVLMGAMAGCGATTTETITAPQIEQYRIVRIAVLPFMVAPPTPGQRRGYAAPAPPAVSGDKLADLFYFKLNLREGLAVVPPPMVRETMPSITASVASRSLLRDLGERLDVAAVLEGTVEVYQERKGSAIGLERAEDAAAVGFSVRLVSVKDGKTLWTGEYYERQRPLTEDLSGFLERGVRFLTVEQLANSAVDKVLREFPLGRQIQRMQGATSPSP
;
A
#
# COMPACT_ATOMS: atom_id res chain seq x y z
N MET A 1 37.25 -46.64 -25.69
CA MET A 1 35.96 -46.15 -25.15
C MET A 1 36.17 -44.78 -24.57
N ARG A 2 35.72 -43.71 -25.23
CA ARG A 2 35.87 -42.32 -24.80
C ARG A 2 34.48 -41.80 -24.44
N THR A 3 34.21 -41.65 -23.15
CA THR A 3 32.97 -41.07 -22.59
C THR A 3 33.05 -39.54 -22.68
N ARG A 4 32.21 -38.97 -23.54
CA ARG A 4 31.99 -37.52 -23.63
C ARG A 4 31.04 -37.08 -22.54
N ALA A 5 31.51 -36.28 -21.58
CA ALA A 5 30.69 -35.59 -20.60
C ALA A 5 29.98 -34.40 -21.27
N LEU A 6 28.66 -34.43 -21.29
CA LEU A 6 27.82 -33.28 -21.65
C LEU A 6 27.76 -32.34 -20.44
N VAL A 7 28.28 -31.15 -20.61
CA VAL A 7 28.08 -30.02 -19.66
C VAL A 7 26.77 -29.32 -20.02
N PRO A 8 25.77 -29.22 -19.14
CA PRO A 8 24.59 -28.42 -19.41
C PRO A 8 24.96 -26.95 -19.30
N ALA A 9 24.78 -26.19 -20.35
CA ALA A 9 24.86 -24.75 -20.37
C ALA A 9 23.67 -24.19 -19.57
N VAL A 10 23.94 -23.68 -18.35
CA VAL A 10 23.00 -22.88 -17.60
C VAL A 10 22.88 -21.51 -18.27
N VAL A 11 21.80 -21.31 -19.00
CA VAL A 11 21.41 -20.00 -19.54
C VAL A 11 20.94 -19.15 -18.34
N LEU A 12 21.81 -18.29 -17.85
CA LEU A 12 21.48 -17.26 -16.86
C LEU A 12 20.67 -16.17 -17.57
N MET A 13 19.36 -16.31 -17.53
CA MET A 13 18.42 -15.32 -18.04
C MET A 13 18.43 -14.14 -17.06
N GLY A 14 19.30 -13.16 -17.33
CA GLY A 14 19.39 -11.91 -16.59
C GLY A 14 18.07 -11.16 -16.72
N ALA A 15 17.26 -11.18 -15.67
CA ALA A 15 16.13 -10.26 -15.53
C ALA A 15 16.68 -8.83 -15.49
N MET A 16 16.57 -8.13 -16.63
CA MET A 16 16.74 -6.69 -16.65
C MET A 16 15.60 -6.08 -15.83
N ALA A 17 15.85 -5.87 -14.53
CA ALA A 17 15.01 -5.10 -13.67
C ALA A 17 14.98 -3.67 -14.22
N GLY A 18 13.93 -3.34 -14.97
CA GLY A 18 13.64 -1.97 -15.38
C GLY A 18 13.58 -1.11 -14.13
N CYS A 19 14.46 -0.12 -14.03
CA CYS A 19 14.49 0.87 -12.94
C CYS A 19 13.23 1.75 -12.96
N GLY A 20 12.07 1.17 -12.69
CA GLY A 20 10.85 1.87 -12.34
C GLY A 20 10.88 2.20 -10.85
N ALA A 21 10.65 3.46 -10.48
CA ALA A 21 10.59 3.87 -9.08
C ALA A 21 9.31 3.39 -8.36
N THR A 22 8.75 2.26 -8.76
CA THR A 22 7.56 1.65 -8.14
C THR A 22 7.92 0.30 -7.56
N THR A 23 7.62 0.11 -6.29
CA THR A 23 7.74 -1.19 -5.60
C THR A 23 6.40 -1.51 -4.94
N THR A 24 5.90 -2.72 -5.16
CA THR A 24 4.73 -3.27 -4.47
C THR A 24 5.10 -4.67 -4.01
N GLU A 25 4.98 -4.90 -2.71
CA GLU A 25 5.24 -6.20 -2.12
C GLU A 25 4.11 -6.56 -1.16
N THR A 26 3.62 -7.79 -1.22
CA THR A 26 2.58 -8.30 -0.31
C THR A 26 2.94 -9.71 0.13
N ILE A 27 2.69 -9.99 1.40
CA ILE A 27 2.93 -11.31 1.99
C ILE A 27 1.69 -11.72 2.77
N THR A 28 1.15 -12.90 2.47
CA THR A 28 0.00 -13.47 3.17
C THR A 28 0.43 -14.70 3.96
N ALA A 29 0.04 -14.77 5.23
CA ALA A 29 0.29 -15.95 6.06
C ALA A 29 -0.52 -17.15 5.53
N PRO A 30 0.09 -18.34 5.34
CA PRO A 30 -0.57 -19.50 4.74
C PRO A 30 -1.84 -19.95 5.47
N GLN A 31 -1.93 -19.69 6.79
CA GLN A 31 -3.03 -20.11 7.65
C GLN A 31 -4.10 -19.03 7.86
N ILE A 32 -4.14 -17.96 7.08
CA ILE A 32 -5.07 -16.84 7.32
C ILE A 32 -6.53 -17.27 7.32
N GLU A 33 -6.90 -18.26 6.49
CA GLU A 33 -8.27 -18.78 6.41
C GLU A 33 -8.75 -19.40 7.73
N GLN A 34 -7.85 -19.94 8.55
CA GLN A 34 -8.18 -20.54 9.85
C GLN A 34 -8.70 -19.52 10.86
N TYR A 35 -8.39 -18.23 10.66
CA TYR A 35 -8.82 -17.15 11.55
C TYR A 35 -10.26 -16.71 11.31
N ARG A 36 -10.89 -17.12 10.19
CA ARG A 36 -12.29 -16.82 9.83
C ARG A 36 -12.65 -15.35 10.03
N ILE A 37 -11.80 -14.45 9.55
CA ILE A 37 -11.92 -13.03 9.77
C ILE A 37 -13.04 -12.47 8.87
N VAL A 38 -14.10 -11.96 9.47
CA VAL A 38 -15.23 -11.31 8.80
C VAL A 38 -15.37 -9.85 9.20
N ARG A 39 -14.65 -9.42 10.25
CA ARG A 39 -14.70 -8.05 10.76
C ARG A 39 -13.32 -7.61 11.22
N ILE A 40 -12.91 -6.43 10.76
CA ILE A 40 -11.62 -5.83 11.09
C ILE A 40 -11.79 -4.37 11.50
N ALA A 41 -10.81 -3.81 12.19
CA ALA A 41 -10.72 -2.37 12.43
C ALA A 41 -9.53 -1.79 11.66
N VAL A 42 -9.69 -0.60 11.09
CA VAL A 42 -8.58 0.18 10.52
C VAL A 42 -8.14 1.19 11.57
N LEU A 43 -6.90 1.03 12.04
CA LEU A 43 -6.31 1.97 13.00
C LEU A 43 -5.89 3.27 12.30
N PRO A 44 -5.79 4.40 13.03
CA PRO A 44 -5.07 5.57 12.53
C PRO A 44 -3.65 5.16 12.12
N PHE A 45 -3.17 5.61 10.96
CA PHE A 45 -1.82 5.25 10.52
C PHE A 45 -0.77 6.15 11.15
N MET A 46 0.37 5.57 11.49
CA MET A 46 1.54 6.33 11.94
C MET A 46 2.18 7.09 10.78
N VAL A 47 2.81 8.20 11.10
CA VAL A 47 3.72 8.88 10.19
C VAL A 47 5.14 8.62 10.67
N ALA A 48 5.95 8.01 9.81
CA ALA A 48 7.33 7.72 10.14
C ALA A 48 8.13 9.02 10.35
N PRO A 49 9.02 9.07 11.35
CA PRO A 49 9.96 10.17 11.46
C PRO A 49 10.86 10.23 10.21
N PRO A 50 11.34 11.42 9.83
CA PRO A 50 12.23 11.53 8.68
C PRO A 50 13.50 10.71 8.92
N THR A 51 13.72 9.73 8.04
CA THR A 51 14.92 8.88 8.11
C THR A 51 15.92 9.36 7.05
N PRO A 52 17.09 9.86 7.45
CA PRO A 52 18.09 10.27 6.50
C PRO A 52 18.56 9.10 5.62
N GLY A 53 18.38 9.21 4.32
CA GLY A 53 19.09 8.38 3.34
C GLY A 53 18.65 6.94 3.12
N GLN A 54 17.53 6.48 3.67
CA GLN A 54 17.23 5.05 3.72
C GLN A 54 16.63 4.42 2.45
N ARG A 55 16.09 5.17 1.51
CA ARG A 55 15.65 4.61 0.23
C ARG A 55 16.24 5.36 -0.97
N ARG A 56 17.22 4.75 -1.62
CA ARG A 56 17.76 5.12 -2.94
C ARG A 56 18.39 6.53 -3.06
N GLY A 57 19.13 6.97 -2.05
CA GLY A 57 19.96 8.19 -2.16
C GLY A 57 19.18 9.52 -2.17
N TYR A 58 17.87 9.49 -1.85
CA TYR A 58 17.04 10.67 -1.74
C TYR A 58 16.44 10.79 -0.34
N ALA A 59 16.72 11.91 0.33
CA ALA A 59 16.11 12.26 1.59
C ALA A 59 14.72 12.88 1.32
N ALA A 60 13.65 12.05 1.38
CA ALA A 60 12.30 12.56 1.29
C ALA A 60 11.99 13.45 2.52
N PRO A 61 11.28 14.57 2.35
CA PRO A 61 10.80 15.34 3.48
C PRO A 61 9.86 14.49 4.36
N ALA A 62 9.80 14.82 5.65
CA ALA A 62 8.85 14.16 6.55
C ALA A 62 7.42 14.26 6.01
N PRO A 63 6.67 13.15 6.00
CA PRO A 63 5.27 13.21 5.58
C PRO A 63 4.47 14.14 6.52
N PRO A 64 3.50 14.90 6.00
CA PRO A 64 2.59 15.68 6.84
C PRO A 64 1.84 14.79 7.84
N ALA A 65 1.62 15.25 9.07
CA ALA A 65 0.91 14.48 10.10
C ALA A 65 -0.47 13.97 9.61
N VAL A 66 -1.18 14.78 8.82
CA VAL A 66 -2.49 14.43 8.24
C VAL A 66 -2.44 13.28 7.23
N SER A 67 -1.27 12.92 6.72
CA SER A 67 -1.14 11.84 5.71
C SER A 67 -1.49 10.47 6.27
N GLY A 68 -1.25 10.25 7.57
CA GLY A 68 -1.64 9.02 8.25
C GLY A 68 -3.15 8.82 8.25
N ASP A 69 -3.91 9.85 8.63
CA ASP A 69 -5.37 9.81 8.61
C ASP A 69 -5.91 9.65 7.18
N LYS A 70 -5.38 10.41 6.22
CA LYS A 70 -5.80 10.31 4.81
C LYS A 70 -5.62 8.89 4.25
N LEU A 71 -4.49 8.24 4.52
CA LEU A 71 -4.26 6.86 4.06
C LEU A 71 -5.13 5.85 4.80
N ALA A 72 -5.30 5.97 6.11
CA ALA A 72 -6.19 5.12 6.88
C ALA A 72 -7.64 5.20 6.36
N ASP A 73 -8.14 6.41 6.06
CA ASP A 73 -9.47 6.61 5.50
C ASP A 73 -9.61 6.02 4.08
N LEU A 74 -8.57 6.11 3.25
CA LEU A 74 -8.55 5.46 1.93
C LEU A 74 -8.62 3.94 2.04
N PHE A 75 -7.84 3.34 2.95
CA PHE A 75 -7.91 1.89 3.21
C PHE A 75 -9.29 1.49 3.73
N TYR A 76 -9.83 2.20 4.72
CA TYR A 76 -11.18 1.96 5.22
C TYR A 76 -12.21 2.00 4.10
N PHE A 77 -12.24 3.07 3.31
CA PHE A 77 -13.21 3.24 2.24
C PHE A 77 -13.16 2.09 1.23
N LYS A 78 -11.96 1.69 0.78
CA LYS A 78 -11.82 0.61 -0.21
C LYS A 78 -12.10 -0.78 0.37
N LEU A 79 -11.73 -1.03 1.61
CA LEU A 79 -12.02 -2.29 2.28
C LEU A 79 -13.51 -2.44 2.60
N ASN A 80 -14.18 -1.35 2.95
CA ASN A 80 -15.63 -1.35 3.21
C ASN A 80 -16.47 -1.65 1.95
N LEU A 81 -15.88 -1.53 0.76
CA LEU A 81 -16.53 -1.93 -0.51
C LEU A 81 -16.39 -3.43 -0.81
N ARG A 82 -15.70 -4.21 0.02
CA ARG A 82 -15.50 -5.64 -0.22
C ARG A 82 -16.65 -6.45 0.39
N GLU A 83 -17.18 -7.38 -0.37
CA GLU A 83 -18.23 -8.28 0.12
C GLU A 83 -17.69 -9.28 1.15
N GLY A 84 -18.46 -9.52 2.19
CA GLY A 84 -18.11 -10.48 3.26
C GLY A 84 -17.09 -9.96 4.27
N LEU A 85 -16.77 -8.66 4.25
CA LEU A 85 -15.87 -8.03 5.20
C LEU A 85 -16.54 -6.80 5.82
N ALA A 86 -16.72 -6.79 7.14
CA ALA A 86 -17.16 -5.61 7.88
C ALA A 86 -15.93 -4.83 8.37
N VAL A 87 -15.94 -3.51 8.24
CA VAL A 87 -14.78 -2.68 8.58
C VAL A 87 -15.16 -1.56 9.54
N VAL A 88 -14.49 -1.50 10.69
CA VAL A 88 -14.62 -0.41 11.66
C VAL A 88 -13.70 0.74 11.25
N PRO A 89 -14.25 1.98 11.11
CA PRO A 89 -13.48 3.13 10.63
C PRO A 89 -12.52 3.70 11.68
N PRO A 90 -11.42 4.37 11.28
CA PRO A 90 -10.46 4.99 12.19
C PRO A 90 -11.07 5.97 13.21
N PRO A 91 -12.08 6.81 12.89
CA PRO A 91 -12.71 7.68 13.87
C PRO A 91 -13.36 6.90 15.02
N MET A 92 -14.07 5.82 14.73
CA MET A 92 -14.70 4.98 15.75
C MET A 92 -13.68 4.30 16.66
N VAL A 93 -12.54 3.90 16.10
CA VAL A 93 -11.43 3.36 16.88
C VAL A 93 -10.90 4.41 17.86
N ARG A 94 -10.71 5.65 17.42
CA ARG A 94 -10.26 6.77 18.28
C ARG A 94 -11.26 7.10 19.40
N GLU A 95 -12.55 7.07 19.11
CA GLU A 95 -13.60 7.29 20.12
C GLU A 95 -13.60 6.20 21.19
N THR A 96 -13.47 4.94 20.76
CA THR A 96 -13.52 3.78 21.67
C THR A 96 -12.27 3.67 22.51
N MET A 97 -11.11 4.01 21.94
CA MET A 97 -9.81 3.90 22.58
C MET A 97 -8.92 5.12 22.29
N PRO A 98 -9.18 6.25 22.98
CA PRO A 98 -8.43 7.50 22.76
C PRO A 98 -6.91 7.38 23.00
N SER A 99 -6.47 6.39 23.78
CA SER A 99 -5.05 6.11 24.04
C SER A 99 -4.33 5.35 22.93
N ILE A 100 -5.06 4.89 21.90
CA ILE A 100 -4.42 4.23 20.74
C ILE A 100 -3.71 5.26 19.91
N THR A 101 -2.40 5.24 19.99
CA THR A 101 -1.52 5.81 19.00
C THR A 101 -1.13 4.70 18.04
N ALA A 102 -1.61 4.79 16.85
CA ALA A 102 -1.21 4.18 15.56
C ALA A 102 -0.39 2.86 15.51
N SER A 103 0.12 2.32 16.59
CA SER A 103 0.78 1.03 16.63
C SER A 103 0.34 0.22 17.84
N VAL A 104 -0.12 -0.99 17.57
CA VAL A 104 -0.55 -1.90 18.62
C VAL A 104 0.63 -2.75 19.06
N ALA A 105 1.46 -2.20 19.94
CA ALA A 105 2.67 -2.88 20.40
C ALA A 105 2.41 -3.95 21.46
N SER A 106 1.23 -4.00 22.10
CA SER A 106 0.97 -4.95 23.18
C SER A 106 -0.22 -5.88 22.92
N ARG A 107 -0.06 -7.16 23.33
CA ARG A 107 -1.14 -8.15 23.23
C ARG A 107 -2.37 -7.81 24.06
N SER A 108 -2.19 -7.12 25.19
CA SER A 108 -3.31 -6.66 26.03
C SER A 108 -4.16 -5.64 25.27
N LEU A 109 -3.53 -4.67 24.64
CA LEU A 109 -4.20 -3.66 23.85
C LEU A 109 -4.94 -4.24 22.64
N LEU A 110 -4.33 -5.24 21.95
CA LEU A 110 -5.01 -5.98 20.88
C LEU A 110 -6.28 -6.70 21.37
N ARG A 111 -6.21 -7.32 22.54
CA ARG A 111 -7.36 -8.00 23.13
C ARG A 111 -8.46 -7.02 23.48
N ASP A 112 -8.11 -5.91 24.14
CA ASP A 112 -9.06 -4.87 24.51
C ASP A 112 -9.75 -4.27 23.28
N LEU A 113 -9.00 -4.07 22.20
CA LEU A 113 -9.54 -3.67 20.88
C LEU A 113 -10.53 -4.68 20.33
N GLY A 114 -10.14 -5.96 20.33
CA GLY A 114 -10.98 -7.04 19.86
C GLY A 114 -12.30 -7.13 20.59
N GLU A 115 -12.27 -7.02 21.92
CA GLU A 115 -13.46 -7.08 22.77
C GLU A 115 -14.36 -5.86 22.60
N ARG A 116 -13.79 -4.64 22.60
CA ARG A 116 -14.57 -3.39 22.52
C ARG A 116 -15.18 -3.13 21.17
N LEU A 117 -14.47 -3.47 20.08
CA LEU A 117 -14.90 -3.22 18.71
C LEU A 117 -15.51 -4.47 18.04
N ASP A 118 -15.49 -5.62 18.74
CA ASP A 118 -15.92 -6.91 18.19
C ASP A 118 -15.24 -7.21 16.86
N VAL A 119 -13.89 -7.14 16.82
CA VAL A 119 -13.09 -7.41 15.62
C VAL A 119 -12.12 -8.57 15.82
N ALA A 120 -11.89 -9.33 14.76
CA ALA A 120 -10.98 -10.48 14.76
C ALA A 120 -9.53 -10.08 14.41
N ALA A 121 -9.37 -8.97 13.69
CA ALA A 121 -8.06 -8.45 13.33
C ALA A 121 -8.09 -6.92 13.20
N VAL A 122 -6.90 -6.32 13.25
CA VAL A 122 -6.71 -4.89 13.04
C VAL A 122 -5.76 -4.66 11.88
N LEU A 123 -6.05 -3.65 11.06
CA LEU A 123 -5.16 -3.13 10.03
C LEU A 123 -4.45 -1.90 10.60
N GLU A 124 -3.15 -1.96 10.68
CA GLU A 124 -2.30 -0.83 11.07
C GLU A 124 -1.35 -0.47 9.93
N GLY A 125 -0.91 0.77 9.87
CA GLY A 125 -0.03 1.23 8.81
C GLY A 125 0.91 2.34 9.25
N THR A 126 1.97 2.51 8.46
CA THR A 126 2.97 3.57 8.62
C THR A 126 3.17 4.26 7.28
N VAL A 127 3.03 5.58 7.27
CA VAL A 127 3.32 6.43 6.12
C VAL A 127 4.78 6.84 6.18
N GLU A 128 5.56 6.45 5.19
CA GLU A 128 6.99 6.74 5.11
C GLU A 128 7.29 7.92 4.20
N VAL A 129 6.49 8.06 3.12
CA VAL A 129 6.61 9.13 2.14
C VAL A 129 5.22 9.59 1.72
N TYR A 130 4.99 10.90 1.77
CA TYR A 130 3.78 11.53 1.25
C TYR A 130 4.13 12.94 0.78
N GLN A 131 4.60 13.02 -0.46
CA GLN A 131 5.17 14.24 -1.02
C GLN A 131 4.32 14.73 -2.18
N GLU A 132 3.83 15.97 -2.07
CA GLU A 132 3.20 16.65 -3.19
C GLU A 132 4.28 17.12 -4.16
N ARG A 133 3.91 17.22 -5.43
CA ARG A 133 4.76 17.79 -6.45
C ARG A 133 5.06 19.26 -6.13
N LYS A 134 6.32 19.65 -6.24
CA LYS A 134 6.75 21.05 -6.18
C LYS A 134 7.18 21.49 -7.58
N GLY A 135 6.68 22.66 -8.04
CA GLY A 135 7.06 23.21 -9.32
C GLY A 135 5.95 23.27 -10.37
N SER A 136 6.31 23.52 -11.64
CA SER A 136 5.35 23.81 -12.71
C SER A 136 4.73 22.53 -13.30
N ALA A 137 3.54 22.68 -13.89
CA ALA A 137 2.82 21.59 -14.55
C ALA A 137 3.52 21.03 -15.82
N ILE A 138 4.65 21.61 -16.22
CA ILE A 138 5.34 21.29 -17.49
C ILE A 138 6.36 20.13 -17.32
N GLY A 139 6.64 19.70 -16.10
CA GLY A 139 7.44 18.48 -15.87
C GLY A 139 8.96 18.61 -16.09
N LEU A 140 9.48 19.82 -16.19
CA LEU A 140 10.93 20.11 -16.24
C LEU A 140 11.57 20.18 -14.85
N GLU A 141 10.95 19.54 -13.88
CA GLU A 141 11.35 19.57 -12.48
C GLU A 141 12.47 18.58 -12.20
N ARG A 142 13.16 18.80 -11.09
CA ARG A 142 14.11 17.82 -10.56
C ARG A 142 13.36 16.61 -10.03
N ALA A 143 13.99 15.45 -10.07
CA ALA A 143 13.41 14.21 -9.54
C ALA A 143 12.94 14.32 -8.08
N GLU A 144 13.58 15.17 -7.29
CA GLU A 144 13.25 15.47 -5.89
C GLU A 144 11.96 16.27 -5.70
N ASP A 145 11.49 16.96 -6.73
CA ASP A 145 10.26 17.76 -6.70
C ASP A 145 9.02 16.96 -7.16
N ALA A 146 9.19 15.73 -7.58
CA ALA A 146 8.12 14.86 -8.05
C ALA A 146 7.23 14.37 -6.91
N ALA A 147 5.94 14.13 -7.22
CA ALA A 147 5.02 13.51 -6.26
C ALA A 147 5.49 12.09 -5.92
N ALA A 148 5.42 11.76 -4.64
CA ALA A 148 5.81 10.44 -4.15
C ALA A 148 4.92 9.98 -3.00
N VAL A 149 4.64 8.67 -2.96
CA VAL A 149 3.94 8.01 -1.86
C VAL A 149 4.67 6.73 -1.48
N GLY A 150 4.81 6.49 -0.17
CA GLY A 150 5.38 5.27 0.38
C GLY A 150 4.74 4.96 1.72
N PHE A 151 4.33 3.70 1.89
CA PHE A 151 3.72 3.23 3.13
C PHE A 151 3.91 1.72 3.29
N SER A 152 3.83 1.28 4.54
CA SER A 152 3.70 -0.12 4.91
C SER A 152 2.42 -0.32 5.71
N VAL A 153 1.76 -1.47 5.51
CA VAL A 153 0.54 -1.87 6.23
C VAL A 153 0.64 -3.32 6.64
N ARG A 154 -0.01 -3.66 7.74
CA ARG A 154 -0.12 -5.05 8.21
C ARG A 154 -1.46 -5.34 8.85
N LEU A 155 -1.96 -6.54 8.60
CA LEU A 155 -3.15 -7.09 9.26
C LEU A 155 -2.70 -7.96 10.41
N VAL A 156 -3.10 -7.64 11.62
CA VAL A 156 -2.68 -8.32 12.86
C VAL A 156 -3.89 -8.98 13.51
N SER A 157 -3.77 -10.26 13.85
CA SER A 157 -4.80 -11.01 14.58
C SER A 157 -4.91 -10.52 16.00
N VAL A 158 -6.12 -10.22 16.44
CA VAL A 158 -6.44 -9.87 17.83
C VAL A 158 -6.21 -11.06 18.78
N LYS A 159 -6.46 -12.27 18.31
CA LYS A 159 -6.40 -13.51 19.12
C LYS A 159 -5.00 -13.82 19.65
N ASP A 160 -3.98 -13.67 18.81
CA ASP A 160 -2.61 -14.11 19.12
C ASP A 160 -1.52 -13.10 18.74
N GLY A 161 -1.90 -11.95 18.15
CA GLY A 161 -0.97 -10.90 17.76
C GLY A 161 -0.09 -11.24 16.56
N LYS A 162 -0.43 -12.30 15.81
CA LYS A 162 0.33 -12.66 14.61
C LYS A 162 -0.03 -11.76 13.45
N THR A 163 0.97 -11.40 12.68
CA THR A 163 0.78 -10.75 11.39
C THR A 163 0.25 -11.76 10.39
N LEU A 164 -0.90 -11.47 9.81
CA LEU A 164 -1.61 -12.34 8.87
C LEU A 164 -1.40 -11.92 7.41
N TRP A 165 -1.15 -10.64 7.20
CA TRP A 165 -0.87 -10.07 5.89
C TRP A 165 -0.06 -8.80 6.05
N THR A 166 0.84 -8.57 5.11
CA THR A 166 1.58 -7.30 4.97
C THR A 166 1.49 -6.80 3.54
N GLY A 167 1.51 -5.48 3.40
CA GLY A 167 1.62 -4.81 2.12
C GLY A 167 2.57 -3.63 2.24
N GLU A 168 3.52 -3.53 1.32
CA GLU A 168 4.43 -2.40 1.20
C GLU A 168 4.29 -1.77 -0.17
N TYR A 169 4.33 -0.47 -0.22
CA TYR A 169 4.25 0.29 -1.44
C TYR A 169 5.17 1.49 -1.42
N TYR A 170 5.83 1.71 -2.56
CA TYR A 170 6.56 2.93 -2.83
C TYR A 170 6.45 3.28 -4.31
N GLU A 171 6.08 4.52 -4.61
CA GLU A 171 6.09 5.07 -5.96
C GLU A 171 6.50 6.53 -5.93
N ARG A 172 7.38 6.91 -6.84
CA ARG A 172 7.73 8.29 -7.16
C ARG A 172 7.50 8.50 -8.65
N GLN A 173 6.76 9.54 -8.99
CA GLN A 173 6.58 9.91 -10.38
C GLN A 173 7.93 10.33 -10.99
N ARG A 174 8.16 9.91 -12.23
CA ARG A 174 9.34 10.36 -12.97
C ARG A 174 9.08 11.72 -13.59
N PRO A 175 10.05 12.66 -13.55
CA PRO A 175 9.99 13.87 -14.36
C PRO A 175 10.03 13.51 -15.85
N LEU A 176 9.46 14.37 -16.69
CA LEU A 176 9.45 14.19 -18.17
C LEU A 176 10.84 14.02 -18.77
N THR A 177 11.85 14.62 -18.13
CA THR A 177 13.24 14.53 -18.56
C THR A 177 13.83 13.12 -18.46
N GLU A 178 13.22 12.25 -17.66
CA GLU A 178 13.67 10.87 -17.45
C GLU A 178 12.84 9.82 -18.20
N ASP A 179 11.63 10.16 -18.71
CA ASP A 179 10.73 9.20 -19.38
C ASP A 179 10.00 9.81 -20.58
N LEU A 180 10.75 10.27 -21.57
CA LEU A 180 10.20 10.82 -22.81
C LEU A 180 9.41 9.78 -23.64
N SER A 181 9.75 8.50 -23.56
CA SER A 181 9.06 7.44 -24.31
C SER A 181 7.70 7.10 -23.69
N GLY A 182 7.62 7.02 -22.38
CA GLY A 182 6.36 6.81 -21.67
C GLY A 182 5.40 8.00 -21.74
N PHE A 183 5.94 9.18 -22.04
CA PHE A 183 5.18 10.41 -22.26
C PHE A 183 4.34 10.38 -23.55
N LEU A 184 4.93 9.90 -24.65
CA LEU A 184 4.25 9.83 -25.94
C LEU A 184 3.13 8.79 -25.98
N GLU A 185 3.24 7.72 -25.17
CA GLU A 185 2.26 6.63 -25.15
C GLU A 185 1.08 6.88 -24.20
N ARG A 186 1.29 7.56 -23.07
CA ARG A 186 0.30 7.68 -21.98
C ARG A 186 -0.32 9.06 -21.82
N GLY A 187 0.18 10.06 -22.52
CA GLY A 187 -0.23 11.45 -22.33
C GLY A 187 0.25 12.03 -20.99
N VAL A 188 0.40 13.37 -20.92
CA VAL A 188 0.88 14.05 -19.71
C VAL A 188 -0.25 14.15 -18.69
N ARG A 189 -0.32 13.20 -17.77
CA ARG A 189 -1.09 13.38 -16.54
C ARG A 189 -0.17 13.24 -15.35
N PHE A 190 0.23 14.37 -14.81
CA PHE A 190 0.87 14.40 -13.50
C PHE A 190 -0.21 14.18 -12.43
N LEU A 191 -0.11 13.10 -11.71
CA LEU A 191 -1.01 12.80 -10.60
C LEU A 191 -0.61 13.66 -9.40
N THR A 192 -1.61 14.14 -8.66
CA THR A 192 -1.39 14.66 -7.30
C THR A 192 -0.97 13.53 -6.38
N VAL A 193 -0.38 13.84 -5.23
CA VAL A 193 -0.05 12.81 -4.23
C VAL A 193 -1.29 12.03 -3.78
N GLU A 194 -2.45 12.67 -3.74
CA GLU A 194 -3.72 12.01 -3.38
C GLU A 194 -4.18 11.01 -4.44
N GLN A 195 -4.08 11.36 -5.72
CA GLN A 195 -4.37 10.43 -6.82
C GLN A 195 -3.38 9.25 -6.82
N LEU A 196 -2.10 9.54 -6.55
CA LEU A 196 -1.06 8.53 -6.44
C LEU A 196 -1.34 7.59 -5.26
N ALA A 197 -1.68 8.13 -4.09
CA ALA A 197 -2.06 7.36 -2.90
C ALA A 197 -3.29 6.49 -3.16
N ASN A 198 -4.32 7.03 -3.84
CA ASN A 198 -5.51 6.27 -4.20
C ASN A 198 -5.18 5.07 -5.10
N SER A 199 -4.35 5.28 -6.12
CA SER A 199 -3.86 4.20 -7.00
C SER A 199 -2.98 3.19 -6.25
N ALA A 200 -2.12 3.67 -5.34
CA ALA A 200 -1.26 2.85 -4.52
C ALA A 200 -2.05 1.87 -3.63
N VAL A 201 -3.09 2.39 -2.95
CA VAL A 201 -3.97 1.56 -2.11
C VAL A 201 -4.70 0.52 -2.96
N ASP A 202 -5.17 0.85 -4.17
CA ASP A 202 -5.77 -0.12 -5.08
C ASP A 202 -4.78 -1.24 -5.46
N LYS A 203 -3.54 -0.89 -5.76
CA LYS A 203 -2.50 -1.86 -6.13
C LYS A 203 -2.20 -2.83 -4.99
N VAL A 204 -2.04 -2.32 -3.77
CA VAL A 204 -1.78 -3.16 -2.58
C VAL A 204 -2.99 -4.02 -2.22
N LEU A 205 -4.21 -3.48 -2.29
CA LEU A 205 -5.43 -4.22 -1.95
C LEU A 205 -5.85 -5.26 -2.99
N ARG A 206 -5.25 -5.32 -4.18
CA ARG A 206 -5.51 -6.43 -5.12
C ARG A 206 -5.15 -7.78 -4.51
N GLU A 207 -4.05 -7.82 -3.76
CA GLU A 207 -3.53 -9.03 -3.11
C GLU A 207 -4.03 -9.18 -1.66
N PHE A 208 -4.99 -8.36 -1.24
CA PHE A 208 -5.56 -8.45 0.11
C PHE A 208 -6.48 -9.67 0.22
N PRO A 209 -6.23 -10.59 1.17
CA PRO A 209 -6.83 -11.92 1.16
C PRO A 209 -8.27 -11.99 1.68
N LEU A 210 -8.81 -10.91 2.29
CA LEU A 210 -10.13 -10.91 2.91
C LEU A 210 -11.17 -10.19 2.08
N GLY A 211 -12.39 -10.72 2.09
CA GLY A 211 -13.52 -10.16 1.33
C GLY A 211 -13.34 -10.28 -0.19
N ARG A 212 -14.43 -10.26 -0.92
CA ARG A 212 -14.40 -10.27 -2.39
C ARG A 212 -14.43 -8.85 -2.93
N GLN A 213 -13.54 -8.54 -3.86
CA GLN A 213 -13.59 -7.27 -4.56
C GLN A 213 -14.80 -7.28 -5.51
N ILE A 214 -15.73 -6.33 -5.34
CA ILE A 214 -16.84 -6.15 -6.26
C ILE A 214 -16.24 -5.59 -7.56
N GLN A 215 -16.09 -6.42 -8.57
CA GLN A 215 -15.81 -5.95 -9.92
C GLN A 215 -17.04 -5.16 -10.38
N ARG A 216 -16.97 -3.83 -10.37
CA ARG A 216 -17.90 -3.03 -11.15
C ARG A 216 -17.73 -3.49 -12.59
N MET A 217 -18.72 -4.22 -13.10
CA MET A 217 -18.91 -4.39 -14.54
C MET A 217 -18.94 -2.98 -15.13
N GLN A 218 -17.83 -2.56 -15.74
CA GLN A 218 -17.84 -1.42 -16.63
C GLN A 218 -18.77 -1.83 -17.77
N GLY A 219 -19.98 -1.27 -17.71
CA GLY A 219 -21.06 -1.59 -18.61
C GLY A 219 -20.63 -1.48 -20.06
N ALA A 220 -20.72 -2.56 -20.75
CA ALA A 220 -20.88 -2.60 -22.17
C ALA A 220 -22.18 -1.83 -22.54
N THR A 221 -22.05 -0.55 -22.76
CA THR A 221 -23.03 0.21 -23.50
C THR A 221 -22.43 0.51 -24.86
N SER A 222 -22.47 -0.48 -25.73
CA SER A 222 -22.48 -0.20 -27.15
C SER A 222 -23.93 0.05 -27.54
N PRO A 223 -24.30 1.23 -27.97
CA PRO A 223 -25.51 1.37 -28.75
C PRO A 223 -25.18 0.86 -30.17
N SER A 224 -25.82 -0.23 -30.55
CA SER A 224 -25.94 -0.61 -31.97
C SER A 224 -26.81 0.39 -32.72
N PRO A 225 -26.53 0.56 -34.01
CA PRO A 225 -27.07 1.59 -34.90
C PRO A 225 -28.58 1.47 -35.16
#